data_f236170d52fcae0953332cc4e3676b95
#
_entry.id   f236170d52fcae0953332cc4e3676b95
#
_cell.length_a   1.000
_cell.length_b   1.000
_cell.length_c   1.000
_cell.angle_alpha   90.00
_cell.angle_beta   90.00
_cell.angle_gamma   90.00
#
_symmetry.space_group_name_H-M   'P 1'
#
loop_
_entity.id
_entity.type
_entity.pdbx_description
1 polymer ?
#
loop_
_entity_poly.entity_id
_entity_poly.type
_entity_poly.pdbx_seq_one_letter_code
_entity_poly.pdbx_strand_id
1 'polypeptide(L)'
;MRASRPGATLGSRTSDEDYSGVLQSLGKPLLECFKDFYGDTALCGGRIGLVCGLDFYGADHVLFASDAPFGPEAGHAYIRDCMGAVASLDVADVVKEKIFFRNAKSLFGLH
;
A
#
# COMPACT_ATOMS: atom_id res chain seq x y z
N MET A 1 -28.32 19.08 5.77
CA MET A 1 -26.89 18.74 5.85
C MET A 1 -26.64 18.05 7.19
N ARG A 2 -26.52 16.73 7.22
CA ARG A 2 -26.16 16.03 8.46
C ARG A 2 -24.67 16.28 8.71
N ALA A 3 -24.37 16.94 9.83
CA ALA A 3 -23.01 16.98 10.31
C ALA A 3 -22.48 15.55 10.44
N SER A 4 -21.38 15.24 9.80
CA SER A 4 -20.66 13.98 10.00
C SER A 4 -20.40 13.84 11.51
N ARG A 5 -20.93 12.79 12.12
CA ARG A 5 -20.67 12.51 13.53
C ARG A 5 -19.16 12.39 13.72
N PRO A 6 -18.57 13.13 14.69
CA PRO A 6 -17.19 12.88 15.06
C PRO A 6 -17.07 11.42 15.47
N GLY A 7 -16.22 10.65 14.77
CA GLY A 7 -16.03 9.23 15.04
C GLY A 7 -16.70 8.25 14.08
N ALA A 8 -17.44 8.71 13.07
CA ALA A 8 -17.84 7.82 11.97
C ALA A 8 -16.61 7.48 11.13
N THR A 9 -15.86 6.50 11.57
CA THR A 9 -14.68 5.99 10.85
C THR A 9 -15.07 4.85 9.95
N LEU A 10 -14.28 4.66 8.88
CA LEU A 10 -14.41 3.50 8.01
C LEU A 10 -14.43 2.22 8.85
N GLY A 11 -15.46 1.39 8.68
CA GLY A 11 -15.61 0.12 9.37
C GLY A 11 -16.26 0.18 10.76
N SER A 12 -16.62 1.37 11.31
CA SER A 12 -17.21 1.46 12.63
C SER A 12 -18.65 0.89 12.68
N ARG A 13 -19.44 1.06 11.61
CA ARG A 13 -20.78 0.50 11.44
C ARG A 13 -21.07 0.24 9.98
N THR A 14 -20.42 -0.76 9.42
CA THR A 14 -20.60 -1.18 8.02
C THR A 14 -21.58 -2.34 7.88
N SER A 15 -22.00 -2.92 9.01
CA SER A 15 -22.96 -4.02 9.12
C SER A 15 -23.87 -3.81 10.35
N ASP A 16 -24.72 -4.78 10.66
CA ASP A 16 -25.52 -4.79 11.89
C ASP A 16 -24.66 -4.96 13.15
N GLU A 17 -23.38 -5.29 13.01
CA GLU A 17 -22.43 -5.42 14.11
C GLU A 17 -21.83 -4.06 14.49
N ASP A 18 -21.60 -3.85 15.76
CA ASP A 18 -20.94 -2.66 16.30
C ASP A 18 -19.49 -2.97 16.69
N TYR A 19 -18.55 -2.46 15.91
CA TYR A 19 -17.11 -2.65 16.13
C TYR A 19 -16.45 -1.55 16.98
N SER A 20 -17.24 -0.64 17.58
CA SER A 20 -16.69 0.52 18.32
C SER A 20 -15.76 0.10 19.47
N GLY A 21 -16.06 -1.00 20.16
CA GLY A 21 -15.21 -1.54 21.23
C GLY A 21 -13.85 -2.03 20.71
N VAL A 22 -13.84 -2.67 19.54
CA VAL A 22 -12.61 -3.11 18.87
C VAL A 22 -11.78 -1.90 18.44
N LEU A 23 -12.42 -0.88 17.86
CA LEU A 23 -11.74 0.34 17.42
C LEU A 23 -11.10 1.09 18.58
N GLN A 24 -11.77 1.15 19.75
CA GLN A 24 -11.19 1.75 20.96
C GLN A 24 -9.94 1.02 21.44
N SER A 25 -9.90 -0.32 21.31
CA SER A 25 -8.75 -1.13 21.73
C SER A 25 -7.49 -0.92 20.88
N LEU A 26 -7.62 -0.37 19.67
CA LEU A 26 -6.48 -0.10 18.77
C LEU A 26 -5.58 1.03 19.26
N GLY A 27 -6.07 1.94 20.12
CA GLY A 27 -5.29 3.05 20.67
C GLY A 27 -4.99 4.19 19.69
N LYS A 28 -5.43 4.07 18.43
CA LYS A 28 -5.30 5.09 17.37
C LYS A 28 -6.41 4.94 16.33
N PRO A 29 -6.65 5.96 15.47
CA PRO A 29 -7.66 5.89 14.43
C PRO A 29 -7.46 4.68 13.52
N LEU A 30 -8.56 4.02 13.10
CA LEU A 30 -8.53 2.84 12.24
C LEU A 30 -7.73 3.06 10.96
N LEU A 31 -7.88 4.22 10.34
CA LEU A 31 -7.15 4.55 9.10
C LEU A 31 -5.64 4.55 9.32
N GLU A 32 -5.18 5.04 10.47
CA GLU A 32 -3.76 5.02 10.83
C GLU A 32 -3.25 3.58 11.08
N CYS A 33 -4.11 2.70 11.58
CA CYS A 33 -3.76 1.28 11.70
C CYS A 33 -3.52 0.64 10.33
N PHE A 34 -4.33 0.96 9.32
CA PHE A 34 -4.12 0.47 7.95
C PHE A 34 -2.81 0.98 7.34
N LYS A 35 -2.38 2.17 7.71
CA LYS A 35 -1.10 2.74 7.24
C LYS A 35 0.13 2.07 7.84
N ASP A 36 -0.02 1.27 8.88
CA ASP A 36 1.07 0.45 9.42
C ASP A 36 1.40 -0.75 8.52
N PHE A 37 0.49 -1.15 7.65
CA PHE A 37 0.77 -2.19 6.67
C PHE A 37 1.70 -1.70 5.57
N TYR A 38 2.34 -2.64 4.92
CA TYR A 38 3.08 -2.41 3.69
C TYR A 38 2.20 -2.78 2.50
N GLY A 39 2.20 -1.94 1.48
CA GLY A 39 1.64 -2.27 0.18
C GLY A 39 2.74 -2.72 -0.77
N ASP A 40 2.36 -3.34 -1.88
CA ASP A 40 3.30 -3.73 -2.92
C ASP A 40 2.88 -3.27 -4.32
N THR A 41 3.76 -3.46 -5.28
CA THR A 41 3.58 -3.00 -6.67
C THR A 41 2.99 -4.06 -7.59
N ALA A 42 2.49 -5.20 -7.08
CA ALA A 42 1.97 -6.30 -7.89
C ALA A 42 0.60 -5.98 -8.52
N LEU A 43 0.54 -4.92 -9.31
CA LEU A 43 -0.65 -4.39 -9.98
C LEU A 43 -0.59 -4.55 -11.51
N CYS A 44 0.19 -5.52 -12.00
CA CYS A 44 0.37 -5.76 -13.43
C CYS A 44 0.76 -4.51 -14.23
N GLY A 45 1.55 -3.62 -13.64
CA GLY A 45 1.94 -2.34 -14.26
C GLY A 45 0.89 -1.22 -14.15
N GLY A 46 -0.16 -1.40 -13.33
CA GLY A 46 -1.24 -0.43 -13.14
C GLY A 46 -0.76 0.84 -12.41
N ARG A 47 -0.37 1.86 -13.17
CA ARG A 47 0.21 3.10 -12.64
C ARG A 47 -0.73 3.85 -11.69
N ILE A 48 -2.02 3.92 -11.99
CA ILE A 48 -3.00 4.66 -11.15
C ILE A 48 -3.10 4.02 -9.76
N GLY A 49 -3.20 2.69 -9.69
CA GLY A 49 -3.23 1.97 -8.43
C GLY A 49 -1.94 2.15 -7.64
N LEU A 50 -0.79 2.18 -8.32
CA LEU A 50 0.52 2.41 -7.70
C LEU A 50 0.62 3.81 -7.09
N VAL A 51 0.18 4.85 -7.81
CA VAL A 51 0.15 6.23 -7.30
C VAL A 51 -0.77 6.34 -6.07
N CYS A 52 -1.96 5.73 -6.13
CA CYS A 52 -2.90 5.70 -5.01
C CYS A 52 -2.31 4.99 -3.79
N GLY A 53 -1.68 3.83 -3.97
CA GLY A 53 -1.02 3.09 -2.90
C GLY A 53 0.14 3.85 -2.29
N LEU A 54 0.95 4.51 -3.10
CA LEU A 54 2.06 5.33 -2.63
C LEU A 54 1.59 6.53 -1.82
N ASP A 55 0.51 7.19 -2.26
CA ASP A 55 -0.11 8.29 -1.53
C ASP A 55 -0.67 7.83 -0.16
N PHE A 56 -1.31 6.66 -0.14
CA PHE A 56 -1.91 6.11 1.08
C PHE A 56 -0.87 5.61 2.08
N TYR A 57 0.04 4.73 1.67
CA TYR A 57 1.02 4.09 2.56
C TYR A 57 2.25 4.96 2.82
N GLY A 58 2.58 5.85 1.91
CA GLY A 58 3.82 6.63 1.94
C GLY A 58 5.03 5.89 1.36
N ALA A 59 6.08 6.65 1.09
CA ALA A 59 7.28 6.16 0.41
C ALA A 59 8.04 5.06 1.15
N ASP A 60 7.87 4.95 2.47
CA ASP A 60 8.60 3.99 3.30
C ASP A 60 7.87 2.63 3.45
N HIS A 61 6.61 2.55 3.04
CA HIS A 61 5.75 1.39 3.23
C HIS A 61 5.27 0.75 1.91
N VAL A 62 5.93 1.02 0.80
CA VAL A 62 5.66 0.38 -0.50
C VAL A 62 6.85 -0.46 -0.91
N LEU A 63 6.60 -1.73 -1.24
CA LEU A 63 7.60 -2.72 -1.61
C LEU A 63 7.43 -3.10 -3.09
N PHE A 64 8.53 -3.41 -3.76
CA PHE A 64 8.46 -3.95 -5.12
C PHE A 64 8.01 -5.41 -5.09
N ALA A 65 6.99 -5.72 -5.88
CA ALA A 65 6.56 -7.07 -6.19
C ALA A 65 5.91 -7.12 -7.57
N SER A 66 5.82 -8.31 -8.16
CA SER A 66 5.33 -8.50 -9.52
C SER A 66 4.32 -9.65 -9.64
N ASP A 67 4.10 -10.39 -8.55
CA ASP A 67 3.30 -11.61 -8.53
C ASP A 67 3.90 -12.77 -9.35
N ALA A 68 5.20 -12.69 -9.71
CA ALA A 68 5.87 -13.80 -10.37
C ALA A 68 5.85 -15.07 -9.47
N PRO A 69 5.68 -16.26 -10.05
CA PRO A 69 5.77 -16.63 -11.47
C PRO A 69 4.44 -16.57 -12.23
N PHE A 70 3.40 -15.98 -11.64
CA PHE A 70 2.10 -15.87 -12.30
C PHE A 70 2.14 -14.85 -13.46
N GLY A 71 1.19 -15.02 -14.39
CA GLY A 71 1.07 -14.14 -15.54
C GLY A 71 1.80 -14.63 -16.79
N PRO A 72 1.75 -13.85 -17.88
CA PRO A 72 2.37 -14.21 -19.15
C PRO A 72 3.88 -14.40 -19.03
N GLU A 73 4.45 -15.23 -19.90
CA GLU A 73 5.88 -15.52 -19.95
C GLU A 73 6.43 -16.04 -18.61
N ALA A 74 5.67 -16.87 -17.90
CA ALA A 74 6.02 -17.37 -16.57
C ALA A 74 6.36 -16.23 -15.57
N GLY A 75 5.61 -15.14 -15.65
CA GLY A 75 5.75 -13.98 -14.77
C GLY A 75 6.69 -12.88 -15.26
N HIS A 76 7.49 -13.12 -16.27
CA HIS A 76 8.44 -12.11 -16.76
C HIS A 76 7.78 -10.85 -17.32
N ALA A 77 6.60 -10.98 -17.94
CA ALA A 77 5.85 -9.82 -18.42
C ALA A 77 5.46 -8.89 -17.26
N TYR A 78 4.91 -9.43 -16.18
CA TYR A 78 4.54 -8.62 -15.01
C TYR A 78 5.74 -8.01 -14.29
N ILE A 79 6.88 -8.70 -14.26
CA ILE A 79 8.13 -8.11 -13.73
C ILE A 79 8.48 -6.86 -14.52
N ARG A 80 8.52 -6.95 -15.86
CA ARG A 80 8.82 -5.79 -16.72
C ARG A 80 7.83 -4.66 -16.53
N ASP A 81 6.54 -4.98 -16.51
CA ASP A 81 5.46 -3.98 -16.40
C ASP A 81 5.48 -3.28 -15.04
N CYS A 82 5.67 -4.02 -13.95
CA CYS A 82 5.79 -3.44 -12.61
C CYS A 82 7.06 -2.58 -12.48
N MET A 83 8.20 -3.03 -13.01
CA MET A 83 9.43 -2.23 -13.04
C MET A 83 9.23 -0.94 -13.83
N GLY A 84 8.62 -1.03 -15.02
CA GLY A 84 8.31 0.12 -15.86
C GLY A 84 7.37 1.11 -15.17
N ALA A 85 6.35 0.62 -14.48
CA ALA A 85 5.41 1.45 -13.74
C ALA A 85 6.12 2.26 -12.63
N VAL A 86 6.96 1.61 -11.82
CA VAL A 86 7.75 2.30 -10.78
C VAL A 86 8.73 3.29 -11.39
N ALA A 87 9.45 2.90 -12.44
CA ALA A 87 10.41 3.77 -13.12
C ALA A 87 9.75 5.03 -13.71
N SER A 88 8.49 4.92 -14.16
CA SER A 88 7.71 6.02 -14.75
C SER A 88 7.05 6.96 -13.75
N LEU A 89 7.10 6.66 -12.45
CA LEU A 89 6.54 7.54 -11.42
C LEU A 89 7.21 8.91 -11.44
N ASP A 90 6.40 9.95 -11.32
CA ASP A 90 6.87 11.33 -11.15
C ASP A 90 7.20 11.60 -9.68
N VAL A 91 8.26 10.96 -9.21
CA VAL A 91 8.79 11.09 -7.85
C VAL A 91 10.31 11.10 -7.89
N ALA A 92 10.93 11.58 -6.82
CA ALA A 92 12.39 11.59 -6.70
C ALA A 92 12.99 10.17 -6.81
N ASP A 93 14.19 10.06 -7.34
CA ASP A 93 14.88 8.78 -7.51
C ASP A 93 15.04 8.02 -6.18
N VAL A 94 15.26 8.72 -5.08
CA VAL A 94 15.33 8.11 -3.74
C VAL A 94 14.04 7.37 -3.37
N VAL A 95 12.88 7.86 -3.80
CA VAL A 95 11.59 7.18 -3.58
C VAL A 95 11.51 5.89 -4.40
N LYS A 96 11.95 5.93 -5.66
CA LYS A 96 12.02 4.73 -6.51
C LYS A 96 12.96 3.68 -5.92
N GLU A 97 14.12 4.08 -5.43
CA GLU A 97 15.05 3.18 -4.73
C GLU A 97 14.44 2.58 -3.46
N LYS A 98 13.67 3.36 -2.70
CA LYS A 98 12.95 2.85 -1.54
C LYS A 98 11.99 1.74 -1.94
N ILE A 99 11.19 1.96 -2.97
CA ILE A 99 10.25 0.97 -3.50
C ILE A 99 10.99 -0.28 -3.99
N PHE A 100 12.03 -0.12 -4.80
CA PHE A 100 12.72 -1.25 -5.43
C PHE A 100 13.46 -2.14 -4.43
N PHE A 101 14.09 -1.57 -3.40
CA PHE A 101 14.90 -2.40 -2.51
C PHE A 101 15.10 -1.86 -1.09
N ARG A 102 15.16 -0.54 -0.84
CA ARG A 102 15.53 -0.01 0.48
C ARG A 102 14.51 -0.37 1.55
N ASN A 103 13.23 -0.27 1.25
CA ASN A 103 12.17 -0.60 2.19
C ASN A 103 12.19 -2.09 2.57
N ALA A 104 12.38 -2.98 1.60
CA ALA A 104 12.53 -4.41 1.87
C ALA A 104 13.76 -4.70 2.73
N LYS A 105 14.90 -4.08 2.43
CA LYS A 105 16.10 -4.21 3.26
C LYS A 105 15.85 -3.77 4.70
N SER A 106 15.19 -2.64 4.90
CA SER A 106 14.85 -2.12 6.22
C SER A 106 13.88 -3.05 6.95
N LEU A 107 12.79 -3.46 6.29
CA LEU A 107 11.75 -4.30 6.88
C LEU A 107 12.29 -5.66 7.34
N PHE A 108 13.14 -6.27 6.52
CA PHE A 108 13.69 -7.60 6.79
C PHE A 108 15.05 -7.60 7.50
N GLY A 109 15.56 -6.43 7.88
CA GLY A 109 16.86 -6.30 8.55
C GLY A 109 18.05 -6.74 7.69
N LEU A 110 17.97 -6.59 6.38
CA LEU A 110 19.04 -6.94 5.44
C LEU A 110 20.06 -5.80 5.32
N HIS A 111 21.30 -6.15 5.27
CA HIS A 111 22.41 -5.19 5.19
C HIS A 111 23.14 -5.26 3.85
#